data_44f5ca20eb3faf1e938f3cf3856f326e
#
_entry.id   44f5ca20eb3faf1e938f3cf3856f326e
#
_cell.length_a   1.000
_cell.length_b   1.000
_cell.length_c   1.000
_cell.angle_alpha   90.00
_cell.angle_beta   90.00
_cell.angle_gamma   90.00
#
_symmetry.space_group_name_H-M   'P 1'
#
loop_
_entity.id
_entity.type
_entity.pdbx_description
1 polymer ?
#
loop_
_entity_poly.entity_id
_entity_poly.type
_entity_poly.pdbx_seq_one_letter_code
_entity_poly.pdbx_strand_id
1 'polypeptide(L)'
;RVYDPACGSGGMFVQSAKFIERHHGNINNISVFGQDSNPTTWKMAQMNLAIRGIEPDLGKFNADTFFDDQHPTLKADYILANPPFNLSDWGANKLQDDVRWKYGIPPAGNANFAWLQHMIHHLSPKGRIGMVLANGSLSSQTGGEGTIRENIIKADLIEGIIALPSQLFYTTGIPVSLWFLNRAKKQTNKILFVDARNMGSMITRKLRELSEEDIMKIAGTFDAFNSGTLENEKGYCAVVSIEDVAKQDYILTPGRYVGIA
;
A
#
# COMPACT_ATOMS: atom_id res chain seq x y z
N ARG A 1 -7.99 -10.47 -10.36
CA ARG A 1 -6.76 -10.99 -9.72
C ARG A 1 -6.37 -10.08 -8.57
N VAL A 2 -6.24 -10.66 -7.38
CA VAL A 2 -5.80 -9.98 -6.15
C VAL A 2 -4.46 -10.59 -5.72
N TYR A 3 -3.48 -9.74 -5.43
CA TYR A 3 -2.13 -10.17 -5.09
C TYR A 3 -1.65 -9.51 -3.79
N ASP A 4 -0.98 -10.30 -2.94
CA ASP A 4 -0.25 -9.83 -1.77
C ASP A 4 1.14 -10.48 -1.73
N PRO A 5 2.22 -9.72 -2.00
CA PRO A 5 3.59 -10.25 -2.08
C PRO A 5 4.22 -10.57 -0.71
N ALA A 6 3.58 -10.19 0.37
CA ALA A 6 3.97 -10.44 1.75
C ALA A 6 2.73 -10.84 2.56
N CYS A 7 2.08 -11.93 2.15
CA CYS A 7 0.71 -12.23 2.54
C CYS A 7 0.54 -12.65 4.01
N GLY A 8 1.60 -12.99 4.69
CA GLY A 8 1.49 -13.47 6.06
C GLY A 8 0.53 -14.65 6.16
N SER A 9 -0.38 -14.62 7.10
CA SER A 9 -1.43 -15.64 7.26
C SER A 9 -2.63 -15.50 6.31
N GLY A 10 -2.56 -14.60 5.34
CA GLY A 10 -3.61 -14.38 4.35
C GLY A 10 -4.73 -13.42 4.80
N GLY A 11 -4.48 -12.59 5.80
CA GLY A 11 -5.48 -11.69 6.36
C GLY A 11 -6.08 -10.71 5.35
N MET A 12 -5.29 -10.16 4.43
CA MET A 12 -5.77 -9.24 3.38
C MET A 12 -6.75 -9.96 2.43
N PHE A 13 -6.50 -11.21 2.11
CA PHE A 13 -7.41 -12.01 1.27
C PHE A 13 -8.74 -12.30 1.98
N VAL A 14 -8.69 -12.62 3.25
CA VAL A 14 -9.90 -12.84 4.07
C VAL A 14 -10.76 -11.57 4.13
N GLN A 15 -10.14 -10.40 4.33
CA GLN A 15 -10.86 -9.13 4.35
C GLN A 15 -11.42 -8.77 2.97
N SER A 16 -10.67 -9.05 1.90
CA SER A 16 -11.15 -8.85 0.53
C SER A 16 -12.38 -9.72 0.22
N ALA A 17 -12.36 -10.99 0.64
CA ALA A 17 -13.49 -11.90 0.49
C ALA A 17 -14.73 -11.38 1.24
N LYS A 18 -14.57 -10.96 2.49
CA LYS A 18 -15.66 -10.37 3.29
C LYS A 18 -16.23 -9.10 2.64
N PHE A 19 -15.36 -8.25 2.07
CA PHE A 19 -15.79 -7.06 1.35
C PHE A 19 -16.68 -7.44 0.15
N ILE A 20 -16.26 -8.41 -0.64
CA ILE A 20 -17.01 -8.87 -1.82
C ILE A 20 -18.37 -9.43 -1.42
N GLU A 21 -18.43 -10.27 -0.37
CA GLU A 21 -19.67 -10.82 0.15
C GLU A 21 -20.64 -9.73 0.62
N ARG A 22 -20.15 -8.73 1.37
CA ARG A 22 -20.95 -7.59 1.84
C ARG A 22 -21.52 -6.74 0.71
N HIS A 23 -20.85 -6.71 -0.45
CA HIS A 23 -21.30 -5.97 -1.62
C HIS A 23 -22.02 -6.87 -2.65
N HIS A 24 -22.53 -8.02 -2.19
CA HIS A 24 -23.28 -8.98 -3.00
C HIS A 24 -22.51 -9.52 -4.21
N GLY A 25 -21.18 -9.51 -4.15
CA GLY A 25 -20.31 -10.13 -5.15
C GLY A 25 -20.16 -11.62 -4.92
N ASN A 26 -19.65 -12.31 -5.94
CA ASN A 26 -19.33 -13.72 -5.84
C ASN A 26 -17.83 -13.92 -5.61
N ILE A 27 -17.48 -14.48 -4.46
CA ILE A 27 -16.10 -14.79 -4.06
C ILE A 27 -15.39 -15.71 -5.08
N ASN A 28 -16.13 -16.57 -5.79
CA ASN A 28 -15.58 -17.46 -6.81
C ASN A 28 -15.08 -16.71 -8.06
N ASN A 29 -15.42 -15.43 -8.21
CA ASN A 29 -14.99 -14.61 -9.32
C ASN A 29 -13.62 -13.95 -9.10
N ILE A 30 -13.01 -14.14 -7.95
CA ILE A 30 -11.65 -13.64 -7.66
C ILE A 30 -10.63 -14.76 -7.72
N SER A 31 -9.46 -14.42 -8.26
CA SER A 31 -8.27 -15.26 -8.19
C SER A 31 -7.28 -14.60 -7.23
N VAL A 32 -6.82 -15.35 -6.25
CA VAL A 32 -5.97 -14.88 -5.16
C VAL A 32 -4.56 -15.41 -5.33
N PHE A 33 -3.59 -14.52 -5.34
CA PHE A 33 -2.16 -14.82 -5.46
C PHE A 33 -1.41 -14.23 -4.28
N GLY A 34 -0.48 -14.97 -3.73
CA GLY A 34 0.32 -14.48 -2.62
C GLY A 34 1.66 -15.16 -2.53
N GLN A 35 2.46 -14.68 -1.61
CA GLN A 35 3.77 -15.21 -1.31
C GLN A 35 4.19 -14.81 0.10
N ASP A 36 4.93 -15.67 0.77
CA ASP A 36 5.58 -15.39 2.06
C ASP A 36 6.84 -16.23 2.20
N SER A 37 7.88 -15.67 2.79
CA SER A 37 9.16 -16.33 2.97
C SER A 37 9.19 -17.31 4.14
N ASN A 38 8.34 -17.11 5.15
CA ASN A 38 8.31 -17.94 6.33
C ASN A 38 7.51 -19.24 6.09
N PRO A 39 8.11 -20.43 6.25
CA PRO A 39 7.45 -21.69 5.94
C PRO A 39 6.22 -21.97 6.80
N THR A 40 6.26 -21.60 8.08
CA THR A 40 5.13 -21.79 9.00
C THR A 40 3.99 -20.86 8.63
N THR A 41 4.28 -19.60 8.41
CA THR A 41 3.31 -18.59 8.02
C THR A 41 2.67 -18.92 6.67
N TRP A 42 3.46 -19.40 5.70
CA TRP A 42 2.97 -19.83 4.40
C TRP A 42 1.97 -21.00 4.52
N LYS A 43 2.28 -22.00 5.35
CA LYS A 43 1.36 -23.12 5.64
C LYS A 43 0.09 -22.63 6.35
N MET A 44 0.23 -21.71 7.29
CA MET A 44 -0.92 -21.11 7.98
C MET A 44 -1.85 -20.38 7.00
N ALA A 45 -1.30 -19.65 6.03
CA ALA A 45 -2.08 -19.00 4.99
C ALA A 45 -2.87 -20.00 4.15
N GLN A 46 -2.24 -21.10 3.73
CA GLN A 46 -2.92 -22.17 3.00
C GLN A 46 -4.11 -22.71 3.79
N MET A 47 -3.91 -23.03 5.05
CA MET A 47 -4.96 -23.57 5.92
C MET A 47 -6.07 -22.54 6.18
N ASN A 48 -5.69 -21.31 6.49
CA ASN A 48 -6.63 -20.23 6.81
C ASN A 48 -7.56 -19.93 5.64
N LEU A 49 -7.05 -19.93 4.43
CA LEU A 49 -7.83 -19.66 3.23
C LEU A 49 -8.67 -20.89 2.82
N ALA A 50 -8.14 -22.10 2.94
CA ALA A 50 -8.87 -23.33 2.67
C ALA A 50 -10.13 -23.49 3.56
N ILE A 51 -10.02 -23.23 4.85
CA ILE A 51 -11.14 -23.26 5.79
C ILE A 51 -12.27 -22.30 5.37
N ARG A 52 -11.93 -21.21 4.68
CA ARG A 52 -12.88 -20.19 4.20
C ARG A 52 -13.34 -20.40 2.77
N GLY A 53 -13.00 -21.54 2.17
CA GLY A 53 -13.39 -21.85 0.79
C GLY A 53 -12.67 -21.00 -0.26
N ILE A 54 -11.53 -20.41 0.08
CA ILE A 54 -10.68 -19.65 -0.84
C ILE A 54 -9.54 -20.55 -1.30
N GLU A 55 -9.41 -20.75 -2.61
CA GLU A 55 -8.27 -21.45 -3.21
C GLU A 55 -7.21 -20.43 -3.64
N PRO A 56 -6.14 -20.22 -2.86
CA PRO A 56 -5.08 -19.29 -3.23
C PRO A 56 -4.02 -19.97 -4.08
N ASP A 57 -3.38 -19.21 -4.96
CA ASP A 57 -2.08 -19.56 -5.49
C ASP A 57 -1.01 -18.83 -4.67
N LEU A 58 -0.38 -19.52 -3.73
CA LEU A 58 0.69 -18.99 -2.88
C LEU A 58 2.10 -19.42 -3.35
N GLY A 59 2.20 -19.87 -4.59
CA GLY A 59 3.44 -20.43 -5.14
C GLY A 59 3.62 -21.89 -4.75
N LYS A 60 4.68 -22.50 -5.26
CA LYS A 60 4.99 -23.93 -5.03
C LYS A 60 5.46 -24.19 -3.62
N PHE A 61 6.13 -23.22 -3.02
CA PHE A 61 6.70 -23.27 -1.67
C PHE A 61 6.85 -21.87 -1.10
N ASN A 62 7.16 -21.76 0.18
CA ASN A 62 7.52 -20.47 0.77
C ASN A 62 8.81 -19.93 0.11
N ALA A 63 8.81 -18.65 -0.23
CA ALA A 63 9.97 -18.04 -0.90
C ALA A 63 10.04 -16.53 -0.61
N ASP A 64 11.28 -16.01 -0.66
CA ASP A 64 11.55 -14.59 -0.58
C ASP A 64 11.09 -13.90 -1.88
N THR A 65 10.20 -12.96 -1.76
CA THR A 65 9.60 -12.24 -2.90
C THR A 65 10.62 -11.52 -3.78
N PHE A 66 11.72 -11.05 -3.21
CA PHE A 66 12.76 -10.36 -3.97
C PHE A 66 13.67 -11.31 -4.73
N PHE A 67 14.02 -12.45 -4.15
CA PHE A 67 14.96 -13.43 -4.72
C PHE A 67 14.31 -14.54 -5.52
N ASP A 68 13.07 -14.88 -5.20
CA ASP A 68 12.36 -16.00 -5.82
C ASP A 68 10.89 -15.64 -5.97
N ASP A 69 10.61 -14.79 -6.96
CA ASP A 69 9.24 -14.40 -7.29
C ASP A 69 8.48 -15.61 -7.84
N GLN A 70 7.56 -16.13 -7.06
CA GLN A 70 6.75 -17.30 -7.40
C GLN A 70 5.67 -17.00 -8.46
N HIS A 71 5.47 -15.73 -8.80
CA HIS A 71 4.46 -15.28 -9.77
C HIS A 71 5.06 -14.33 -10.83
N PRO A 72 6.15 -14.70 -11.52
CA PRO A 72 6.94 -13.74 -12.31
C PRO A 72 6.18 -13.08 -13.46
N THR A 73 5.14 -13.73 -13.99
CA THR A 73 4.34 -13.21 -15.11
C THR A 73 3.01 -12.59 -14.67
N LEU A 74 2.71 -12.62 -13.38
CA LEU A 74 1.44 -12.11 -12.88
C LEU A 74 1.31 -10.61 -13.12
N LYS A 75 0.16 -10.23 -13.67
CA LYS A 75 -0.34 -8.85 -13.68
C LYS A 75 -1.67 -8.82 -12.94
N ALA A 76 -1.67 -8.19 -11.78
CA ALA A 76 -2.79 -8.16 -10.86
C ALA A 76 -3.61 -6.88 -11.01
N ASP A 77 -4.92 -7.01 -10.79
CA ASP A 77 -5.85 -5.87 -10.84
C ASP A 77 -5.87 -5.11 -9.52
N TYR A 78 -5.69 -5.83 -8.42
CA TYR A 78 -5.58 -5.27 -7.07
C TYR A 78 -4.41 -5.89 -6.35
N ILE A 79 -3.53 -5.06 -5.83
CA ILE A 79 -2.41 -5.47 -4.99
C ILE A 79 -2.58 -4.79 -3.64
N LEU A 80 -2.73 -5.60 -2.59
CA LEU A 80 -2.96 -5.11 -1.22
C LEU A 80 -1.89 -5.73 -0.33
N ALA A 81 -1.09 -4.91 0.32
CA ALA A 81 -0.01 -5.39 1.15
C ALA A 81 0.22 -4.54 2.40
N ASN A 82 0.60 -5.25 3.47
CA ASN A 82 1.18 -4.68 4.66
C ASN A 82 2.56 -5.34 4.87
N PRO A 83 3.57 -4.92 4.08
CA PRO A 83 4.89 -5.53 4.11
C PRO A 83 5.64 -5.18 5.41
N PRO A 84 6.71 -5.90 5.75
CA PRO A 84 7.56 -5.53 6.87
C PRO A 84 8.10 -4.09 6.71
N PHE A 85 7.91 -3.25 7.74
CA PHE A 85 8.35 -1.86 7.70
C PHE A 85 9.87 -1.76 7.88
N ASN A 86 10.50 -0.91 7.08
CA ASN A 86 11.92 -0.55 7.23
C ASN A 86 12.86 -1.77 7.29
N LEU A 87 12.56 -2.80 6.54
CA LEU A 87 13.40 -4.02 6.49
C LEU A 87 14.78 -3.68 5.94
N SER A 88 15.83 -3.92 6.74
CA SER A 88 17.23 -3.80 6.35
C SER A 88 17.78 -5.15 5.88
N ASP A 89 18.94 -5.10 5.22
CA ASP A 89 19.68 -6.30 4.80
C ASP A 89 18.84 -7.30 4.00
N TRP A 90 17.99 -6.77 3.15
CA TRP A 90 17.08 -7.56 2.31
C TRP A 90 17.74 -8.15 1.06
N GLY A 91 19.07 -7.96 0.91
CA GLY A 91 19.84 -8.53 -0.19
C GLY A 91 19.98 -7.63 -1.43
N ALA A 92 19.79 -6.33 -1.29
CA ALA A 92 19.82 -5.35 -2.38
C ALA A 92 21.07 -5.44 -3.27
N ASN A 93 22.24 -5.72 -2.69
CA ASN A 93 23.50 -5.79 -3.40
C ASN A 93 23.57 -6.92 -4.46
N LYS A 94 22.74 -7.95 -4.32
CA LYS A 94 22.62 -9.06 -5.28
C LYS A 94 21.57 -8.81 -6.36
N LEU A 95 20.78 -7.74 -6.23
CA LEU A 95 19.64 -7.42 -7.08
C LEU A 95 19.76 -6.05 -7.76
N GLN A 96 20.97 -5.50 -7.91
CA GLN A 96 21.17 -4.15 -8.45
C GLN A 96 20.67 -4.00 -9.89
N ASP A 97 20.76 -5.05 -10.70
CA ASP A 97 20.31 -5.06 -12.09
C ASP A 97 18.90 -5.61 -12.30
N ASP A 98 18.09 -5.68 -11.24
CA ASP A 98 16.75 -6.23 -11.32
C ASP A 98 15.82 -5.34 -12.14
N VAL A 99 15.06 -5.94 -13.04
CA VAL A 99 14.14 -5.23 -13.96
C VAL A 99 13.00 -4.49 -13.23
N ARG A 100 12.71 -4.87 -11.98
CA ARG A 100 11.68 -4.21 -11.16
C ARG A 100 12.07 -2.80 -10.71
N TRP A 101 13.37 -2.48 -10.68
CA TRP A 101 13.86 -1.19 -10.19
C TRP A 101 13.81 -0.09 -11.25
N LYS A 102 12.67 0.01 -11.91
CA LYS A 102 12.43 0.97 -13.00
C LYS A 102 12.56 2.44 -12.55
N TYR A 103 12.26 2.72 -11.29
CA TYR A 103 12.27 4.09 -10.74
C TYR A 103 13.52 4.40 -9.93
N GLY A 104 14.40 3.44 -9.77
CA GLY A 104 15.65 3.56 -9.05
C GLY A 104 15.94 2.35 -8.18
N ILE A 105 17.21 2.09 -7.93
CA ILE A 105 17.65 0.95 -7.11
C ILE A 105 17.36 1.26 -5.64
N PRO A 106 16.55 0.41 -4.95
CA PRO A 106 16.25 0.63 -3.55
C PRO A 106 17.51 0.46 -2.68
N PRO A 107 17.65 1.22 -1.58
CA PRO A 107 18.82 1.12 -0.71
C PRO A 107 18.83 -0.20 0.07
N ALA A 108 20.04 -0.71 0.35
CA ALA A 108 20.22 -1.93 1.14
C ALA A 108 19.67 -1.80 2.58
N GLY A 109 19.67 -0.58 3.11
CA GLY A 109 19.21 -0.31 4.48
C GLY A 109 17.69 -0.27 4.66
N ASN A 110 16.90 -0.28 3.57
CA ASN A 110 15.45 -0.19 3.67
C ASN A 110 14.76 -0.73 2.42
N ALA A 111 13.89 -1.71 2.60
CA ALA A 111 13.15 -2.37 1.52
C ALA A 111 11.81 -1.70 1.16
N ASN A 112 11.41 -0.60 1.79
CA ASN A 112 10.09 0.00 1.53
C ASN A 112 9.84 0.27 0.04
N PHE A 113 10.79 0.86 -0.66
CA PHE A 113 10.68 1.12 -2.10
C PHE A 113 10.99 -0.10 -2.99
N ALA A 114 11.58 -1.14 -2.45
CA ALA A 114 11.65 -2.43 -3.12
C ALA A 114 10.29 -3.11 -3.18
N TRP A 115 9.57 -3.13 -2.07
CA TRP A 115 8.18 -3.61 -2.03
C TRP A 115 7.28 -2.83 -2.99
N LEU A 116 7.35 -1.51 -2.96
CA LEU A 116 6.53 -0.67 -3.82
C LEU A 116 6.82 -0.92 -5.31
N GLN A 117 8.07 -0.97 -5.70
CA GLN A 117 8.44 -1.21 -7.11
C GLN A 117 8.14 -2.64 -7.56
N HIS A 118 8.27 -3.63 -6.67
CA HIS A 118 7.81 -4.99 -6.95
C HIS A 118 6.31 -5.02 -7.25
N MET A 119 5.52 -4.33 -6.45
CA MET A 119 4.07 -4.24 -6.65
C MET A 119 3.71 -3.51 -7.95
N ILE A 120 4.38 -2.40 -8.26
CA ILE A 120 4.18 -1.67 -9.53
C ILE A 120 4.53 -2.57 -10.73
N HIS A 121 5.59 -3.36 -10.63
CA HIS A 121 5.98 -4.32 -11.67
C HIS A 121 4.88 -5.36 -11.96
N HIS A 122 4.16 -5.80 -10.95
CA HIS A 122 3.07 -6.76 -11.04
C HIS A 122 1.68 -6.14 -11.31
N LEU A 123 1.61 -4.84 -11.53
CA LEU A 123 0.34 -4.15 -11.70
C LEU A 123 -0.17 -4.25 -13.14
N SER A 124 -1.43 -4.63 -13.32
CA SER A 124 -2.08 -4.63 -14.62
C SER A 124 -2.30 -3.21 -15.16
N PRO A 125 -2.63 -3.01 -16.46
CA PRO A 125 -2.82 -1.69 -17.05
C PRO A 125 -3.90 -0.83 -16.38
N LYS A 126 -4.87 -1.45 -15.71
CA LYS A 126 -5.93 -0.76 -14.95
C LYS A 126 -5.87 -1.08 -13.46
N GLY A 127 -4.74 -1.62 -13.01
CA GLY A 127 -4.57 -2.09 -11.65
C GLY A 127 -4.41 -0.98 -10.63
N ARG A 128 -4.73 -1.35 -9.39
CA ARG A 128 -4.61 -0.48 -8.21
C ARG A 128 -3.80 -1.15 -7.11
N ILE A 129 -3.06 -0.33 -6.38
CA ILE A 129 -2.29 -0.76 -5.19
C ILE A 129 -2.84 -0.03 -3.97
N GLY A 130 -3.01 -0.79 -2.89
CA GLY A 130 -3.15 -0.26 -1.54
C GLY A 130 -2.05 -0.85 -0.66
N MET A 131 -1.20 -0.01 -0.10
CA MET A 131 -0.05 -0.44 0.70
C MET A 131 0.08 0.39 1.97
N VAL A 132 0.44 -0.28 3.07
CA VAL A 132 0.78 0.37 4.33
C VAL A 132 2.30 0.48 4.42
N LEU A 133 2.81 1.68 4.67
CA LEU A 133 4.22 1.93 4.96
C LEU A 133 4.39 2.84 6.17
N ALA A 134 5.53 2.75 6.83
CA ALA A 134 5.92 3.69 7.88
C ALA A 134 6.04 5.11 7.31
N ASN A 135 5.71 6.13 8.11
CA ASN A 135 5.68 7.54 7.68
C ASN A 135 7.03 8.06 7.17
N GLY A 136 8.14 7.49 7.61
CA GLY A 136 9.47 7.82 7.07
C GLY A 136 9.56 7.69 5.55
N SER A 137 8.80 6.79 4.94
CA SER A 137 8.74 6.60 3.48
C SER A 137 8.27 7.85 2.72
N LEU A 138 7.46 8.69 3.37
CA LEU A 138 6.88 9.89 2.75
C LEU A 138 7.90 11.01 2.53
N SER A 139 8.98 11.04 3.30
CA SER A 139 9.95 12.15 3.31
C SER A 139 11.42 11.74 3.23
N SER A 140 11.75 10.46 3.39
CA SER A 140 13.15 9.99 3.40
C SER A 140 13.88 10.33 2.08
N GLN A 141 15.13 10.79 2.24
CA GLN A 141 16.07 11.02 1.13
C GLN A 141 17.24 10.04 1.16
N THR A 142 17.32 9.21 2.19
CA THR A 142 18.43 8.30 2.44
C THR A 142 18.55 7.26 1.33
N GLY A 143 19.79 7.02 0.84
CA GLY A 143 20.06 5.95 -0.10
C GLY A 143 19.35 6.09 -1.46
N GLY A 144 18.97 7.30 -1.85
CA GLY A 144 18.27 7.55 -3.11
C GLY A 144 16.76 7.39 -3.05
N GLU A 145 16.17 7.15 -1.88
CA GLU A 145 14.72 6.99 -1.72
C GLU A 145 13.93 8.21 -2.21
N GLY A 146 14.46 9.41 -2.01
CA GLY A 146 13.83 10.64 -2.53
C GLY A 146 13.73 10.68 -4.05
N THR A 147 14.77 10.22 -4.76
CA THR A 147 14.76 10.12 -6.22
C THR A 147 13.76 9.08 -6.72
N ILE A 148 13.69 7.93 -6.06
CA ILE A 148 12.71 6.89 -6.40
C ILE A 148 11.29 7.42 -6.24
N ARG A 149 11.01 8.07 -5.13
CA ARG A 149 9.71 8.69 -4.84
C ARG A 149 9.35 9.74 -5.90
N GLU A 150 10.28 10.63 -6.23
CA GLU A 150 10.11 11.63 -7.30
C GLU A 150 9.76 10.97 -8.63
N ASN A 151 10.47 9.93 -9.03
CA ASN A 151 10.24 9.24 -10.29
C ASN A 151 8.86 8.57 -10.35
N ILE A 152 8.40 7.99 -9.25
CA ILE A 152 7.06 7.40 -9.14
C ILE A 152 5.98 8.47 -9.23
N ILE A 153 6.18 9.63 -8.57
CA ILE A 153 5.26 10.77 -8.64
C ILE A 153 5.18 11.31 -10.07
N LYS A 154 6.31 11.50 -10.74
CA LYS A 154 6.37 11.97 -12.13
C LYS A 154 5.72 11.01 -13.12
N ALA A 155 5.70 9.72 -12.83
CA ALA A 155 5.00 8.72 -13.62
C ALA A 155 3.47 8.76 -13.44
N ASP A 156 2.96 9.64 -12.59
CA ASP A 156 1.54 9.83 -12.28
C ASP A 156 0.84 8.54 -11.80
N LEU A 157 1.51 7.77 -10.97
CA LEU A 157 0.98 6.51 -10.41
C LEU A 157 0.30 6.71 -9.05
N ILE A 158 0.72 7.71 -8.27
CA ILE A 158 0.20 7.90 -6.92
C ILE A 158 -1.15 8.62 -6.99
N GLU A 159 -2.19 7.96 -6.51
CA GLU A 159 -3.56 8.47 -6.46
C GLU A 159 -3.84 9.21 -5.16
N GLY A 160 -3.38 8.67 -4.04
CA GLY A 160 -3.60 9.28 -2.73
C GLY A 160 -2.67 8.77 -1.66
N ILE A 161 -2.47 9.62 -0.66
CA ILE A 161 -1.73 9.33 0.57
C ILE A 161 -2.60 9.67 1.76
N ILE A 162 -2.77 8.72 2.68
CA ILE A 162 -3.57 8.91 3.89
C ILE A 162 -2.65 8.69 5.09
N ALA A 163 -2.40 9.74 5.87
CA ALA A 163 -1.68 9.62 7.14
C ALA A 163 -2.65 9.07 8.20
N LEU A 164 -2.33 7.92 8.76
CA LEU A 164 -3.13 7.24 9.76
C LEU A 164 -2.69 7.61 11.19
N PRO A 165 -3.58 7.44 12.17
CA PRO A 165 -3.22 7.55 13.58
C PRO A 165 -2.13 6.55 13.96
N SER A 166 -1.34 6.87 14.98
CA SER A 166 -0.44 5.92 15.62
C SER A 166 -1.23 4.82 16.37
N GLN A 167 -0.56 3.76 16.74
CA GLN A 167 -1.11 2.69 17.60
C GLN A 167 -2.28 1.89 16.99
N LEU A 168 -2.35 1.80 15.65
CA LEU A 168 -3.34 0.97 14.96
C LEU A 168 -2.98 -0.52 14.91
N PHE A 169 -1.72 -0.86 15.20
CA PHE A 169 -1.22 -2.24 15.10
C PHE A 169 -0.75 -2.77 16.45
N TYR A 170 -1.03 -4.04 16.73
CA TYR A 170 -0.58 -4.70 17.95
C TYR A 170 0.95 -4.82 18.05
N THR A 171 1.61 -4.92 16.91
CA THR A 171 3.06 -5.20 16.83
C THR A 171 3.92 -3.96 16.85
N THR A 172 3.38 -2.79 16.54
CA THR A 172 4.12 -1.54 16.49
C THR A 172 3.22 -0.34 16.74
N GLY A 173 3.73 0.63 17.50
CA GLY A 173 3.07 1.92 17.75
C GLY A 173 3.48 3.02 16.77
N ILE A 174 4.35 2.74 15.80
CA ILE A 174 4.83 3.78 14.87
C ILE A 174 3.71 4.30 13.98
N PRO A 175 3.74 5.59 13.62
CA PRO A 175 2.77 6.14 12.68
C PRO A 175 3.01 5.57 11.28
N VAL A 176 1.91 5.25 10.60
CA VAL A 176 1.91 4.68 9.27
C VAL A 176 1.03 5.49 8.32
N SER A 177 1.23 5.26 7.04
CA SER A 177 0.42 5.86 5.98
C SER A 177 -0.03 4.81 4.99
N LEU A 178 -1.21 5.03 4.40
CA LEU A 178 -1.68 4.28 3.25
C LEU A 178 -1.20 4.97 1.97
N TRP A 179 -0.62 4.17 1.10
CA TRP A 179 -0.26 4.56 -0.26
C TRP A 179 -1.24 3.94 -1.23
N PHE A 180 -1.92 4.77 -2.02
CA PHE A 180 -2.79 4.30 -3.09
C PHE A 180 -2.19 4.67 -4.43
N LEU A 181 -1.97 3.66 -5.29
CA LEU A 181 -1.50 3.84 -6.65
C LEU A 181 -2.54 3.30 -7.63
N ASN A 182 -2.60 3.93 -8.80
CA ASN A 182 -3.54 3.56 -9.86
C ASN A 182 -2.90 3.82 -11.22
N ARG A 183 -2.81 2.79 -12.08
CA ARG A 183 -2.32 2.98 -13.47
C ARG A 183 -3.28 3.73 -14.34
N ALA A 184 -4.57 3.73 -14.03
CA ALA A 184 -5.63 4.37 -14.80
C ALA A 184 -6.35 5.42 -13.96
N LYS A 185 -5.60 6.39 -13.44
CA LYS A 185 -6.13 7.47 -12.61
C LYS A 185 -7.22 8.27 -13.35
N LYS A 186 -8.32 8.52 -12.66
CA LYS A 186 -9.37 9.43 -13.15
C LYS A 186 -8.96 10.89 -13.04
N GLN A 187 -8.27 11.24 -11.95
CA GLN A 187 -7.75 12.58 -11.69
C GLN A 187 -6.25 12.61 -11.99
N THR A 188 -5.91 12.74 -13.27
CA THR A 188 -4.51 12.75 -13.73
C THR A 188 -3.77 13.99 -13.23
N ASN A 189 -2.47 13.83 -12.95
CA ASN A 189 -1.58 14.90 -12.45
C ASN A 189 -2.00 15.52 -11.11
N LYS A 190 -2.83 14.83 -10.35
CA LYS A 190 -3.30 15.24 -9.01
C LYS A 190 -3.14 14.11 -8.02
N ILE A 191 -2.86 14.45 -6.77
CA ILE A 191 -2.75 13.53 -5.65
C ILE A 191 -3.69 13.99 -4.55
N LEU A 192 -4.45 13.06 -3.98
CA LEU A 192 -5.24 13.29 -2.79
C LEU A 192 -4.37 13.10 -1.54
N PHE A 193 -4.35 14.10 -0.67
CA PHE A 193 -3.76 14.00 0.66
C PHE A 193 -4.85 14.02 1.72
N VAL A 194 -4.81 13.07 2.64
CA VAL A 194 -5.73 13.00 3.78
C VAL A 194 -4.91 12.89 5.08
N ASP A 195 -5.16 13.78 6.00
CA ASP A 195 -4.61 13.72 7.36
C ASP A 195 -5.65 13.14 8.32
N ALA A 196 -5.56 11.84 8.57
CA ALA A 196 -6.44 11.11 9.48
C ALA A 196 -5.79 10.82 10.85
N ARG A 197 -4.66 11.47 11.18
CA ARG A 197 -3.89 11.18 12.40
C ARG A 197 -4.67 11.36 13.70
N ASN A 198 -5.65 12.23 13.70
CA ASN A 198 -6.48 12.52 14.88
C ASN A 198 -7.79 11.72 14.92
N MET A 199 -8.02 10.84 13.95
CA MET A 199 -9.20 9.99 13.90
C MET A 199 -9.05 8.76 14.80
N GLY A 200 -10.16 8.09 15.04
CA GLY A 200 -10.21 6.88 15.86
C GLY A 200 -10.21 7.14 17.37
N SER A 201 -10.37 6.09 18.12
CA SER A 201 -10.39 6.11 19.58
C SER A 201 -9.53 4.99 20.16
N MET A 202 -8.99 5.23 21.35
CA MET A 202 -8.21 4.22 22.07
C MET A 202 -9.14 3.16 22.66
N ILE A 203 -8.96 1.91 22.23
CA ILE A 203 -9.69 0.76 22.81
C ILE A 203 -8.95 0.11 23.96
N THR A 204 -7.61 0.30 23.99
CA THR A 204 -6.75 -0.05 25.12
C THR A 204 -5.70 1.05 25.30
N ARG A 205 -4.87 0.93 26.34
CA ARG A 205 -3.74 1.88 26.55
C ARG A 205 -2.73 1.91 25.40
N LYS A 206 -2.72 0.89 24.54
CA LYS A 206 -1.71 0.69 23.49
C LYS A 206 -2.30 0.56 22.09
N LEU A 207 -3.63 0.41 21.97
CA LEU A 207 -4.28 0.13 20.70
C LEU A 207 -5.39 1.14 20.42
N ARG A 208 -5.34 1.71 19.23
CA ARG A 208 -6.37 2.60 18.64
C ARG A 208 -7.15 1.83 17.57
N GLU A 209 -8.41 2.19 17.41
CA GLU A 209 -9.25 1.65 16.36
C GLU A 209 -9.96 2.79 15.60
N LEU A 210 -10.08 2.65 14.30
CA LEU A 210 -10.93 3.50 13.47
C LEU A 210 -12.37 2.97 13.53
N SER A 211 -13.33 3.85 13.80
CA SER A 211 -14.74 3.49 13.74
C SER A 211 -15.21 3.28 12.29
N GLU A 212 -16.37 2.66 12.09
CA GLU A 212 -16.97 2.57 10.77
C GLU A 212 -17.25 3.95 10.17
N GLU A 213 -17.63 4.93 10.98
CA GLU A 213 -17.81 6.32 10.55
C GLU A 213 -16.49 6.94 10.06
N ASP A 214 -15.38 6.70 10.76
CA ASP A 214 -14.06 7.16 10.35
C ASP A 214 -13.68 6.56 8.98
N ILE A 215 -13.86 5.27 8.81
CA ILE A 215 -13.57 4.55 7.57
C ILE A 215 -14.46 5.08 6.43
N MET A 216 -15.74 5.27 6.69
CA MET A 216 -16.69 5.81 5.70
C MET A 216 -16.36 7.24 5.31
N LYS A 217 -15.91 8.07 6.25
CA LYS A 217 -15.47 9.45 5.95
C LYS A 217 -14.27 9.42 5.00
N ILE A 218 -13.27 8.60 5.28
CA ILE A 218 -12.08 8.45 4.42
C ILE A 218 -12.47 7.92 3.04
N ALA A 219 -13.28 6.86 2.99
CA ALA A 219 -13.75 6.27 1.73
C ALA A 219 -14.58 7.27 0.90
N GLY A 220 -15.49 8.00 1.53
CA GLY A 220 -16.28 9.03 0.88
C GLY A 220 -15.43 10.18 0.33
N THR A 221 -14.39 10.56 1.04
CA THR A 221 -13.40 11.55 0.57
C THR A 221 -12.70 11.06 -0.69
N PHE A 222 -12.30 9.79 -0.71
CA PHE A 222 -11.64 9.18 -1.86
C PHE A 222 -12.59 9.11 -3.07
N ASP A 223 -13.84 8.72 -2.86
CA ASP A 223 -14.86 8.65 -3.90
C ASP A 223 -15.15 10.04 -4.49
N ALA A 224 -15.26 11.07 -3.66
CA ALA A 224 -15.44 12.45 -4.11
C ALA A 224 -14.23 12.95 -4.91
N PHE A 225 -13.02 12.59 -4.51
CA PHE A 225 -11.81 12.87 -5.28
C PHE A 225 -11.88 12.23 -6.67
N ASN A 226 -12.21 10.95 -6.74
CA ASN A 226 -12.32 10.23 -8.01
C ASN A 226 -13.42 10.78 -8.93
N SER A 227 -14.49 11.31 -8.36
CA SER A 227 -15.59 11.97 -9.10
C SER A 227 -15.27 13.40 -9.52
N GLY A 228 -14.16 13.96 -9.05
CA GLY A 228 -13.78 15.35 -9.30
C GLY A 228 -14.63 16.38 -8.54
N THR A 229 -15.34 15.95 -7.49
CA THR A 229 -16.27 16.79 -6.71
C THR A 229 -15.74 17.16 -5.33
N LEU A 230 -14.55 16.67 -4.96
CA LEU A 230 -13.99 16.91 -3.63
C LEU A 230 -13.59 18.38 -3.48
N GLU A 231 -14.06 18.99 -2.41
CA GLU A 231 -13.58 20.27 -1.92
C GLU A 231 -12.52 20.07 -0.84
N ASN A 232 -11.46 20.88 -0.88
CA ASN A 232 -10.42 20.83 0.14
C ASN A 232 -10.99 21.25 1.50
N GLU A 233 -10.62 20.49 2.53
CA GLU A 233 -11.00 20.77 3.92
C GLU A 233 -9.73 21.00 4.74
N LYS A 234 -9.56 22.21 5.26
CA LYS A 234 -8.41 22.60 6.07
C LYS A 234 -8.18 21.62 7.22
N GLY A 235 -6.94 21.18 7.38
CA GLY A 235 -6.55 20.23 8.44
C GLY A 235 -6.97 18.78 8.17
N TYR A 236 -7.68 18.48 7.07
CA TYR A 236 -8.14 17.12 6.78
C TYR A 236 -7.74 16.63 5.41
N CYS A 237 -8.15 17.28 4.32
CA CYS A 237 -7.84 16.81 2.98
C CYS A 237 -7.52 17.93 2.00
N ALA A 238 -6.70 17.59 1.01
CA ALA A 238 -6.37 18.48 -0.10
C ALA A 238 -6.12 17.69 -1.38
N VAL A 239 -6.57 18.23 -2.49
CA VAL A 239 -6.22 17.78 -3.84
C VAL A 239 -5.12 18.68 -4.36
N VAL A 240 -3.96 18.10 -4.69
CA VAL A 240 -2.75 18.85 -5.01
C VAL A 240 -2.20 18.40 -6.37
N SER A 241 -1.80 19.37 -7.21
CA SER A 241 -1.16 19.09 -8.48
C SER A 241 0.25 18.53 -8.27
N ILE A 242 0.74 17.72 -9.22
CA ILE A 242 2.12 17.21 -9.19
C ILE A 242 3.14 18.36 -9.20
N GLU A 243 2.85 19.47 -9.89
CA GLU A 243 3.70 20.66 -9.88
C GLU A 243 3.84 21.25 -8.47
N ASP A 244 2.76 21.31 -7.70
CA ASP A 244 2.81 21.81 -6.32
C ASP A 244 3.51 20.82 -5.37
N VAL A 245 3.39 19.51 -5.62
CA VAL A 245 4.17 18.50 -4.90
C VAL A 245 5.67 18.66 -5.19
N ALA A 246 6.04 18.95 -6.43
CA ALA A 246 7.43 19.25 -6.81
C ALA A 246 8.00 20.44 -6.04
N LYS A 247 7.23 21.49 -5.78
CA LYS A 247 7.62 22.65 -4.97
C LYS A 247 7.89 22.28 -3.50
N GLN A 248 7.40 21.15 -3.04
CA GLN A 248 7.65 20.58 -1.72
C GLN A 248 8.67 19.43 -1.75
N ASP A 249 9.60 19.45 -2.71
CA ASP A 249 10.66 18.44 -2.88
C ASP A 249 10.13 17.00 -3.00
N TYR A 250 8.95 16.82 -3.57
CA TYR A 250 8.29 15.51 -3.72
C TYR A 250 8.08 14.78 -2.38
N ILE A 251 7.95 15.52 -1.30
CA ILE A 251 7.57 14.99 0.01
C ILE A 251 6.06 14.76 0.01
N LEU A 252 5.64 13.60 0.53
CA LEU A 252 4.24 13.16 0.50
C LEU A 252 3.55 13.21 1.85
N THR A 253 4.11 13.91 2.83
CA THR A 253 3.52 14.07 4.16
C THR A 253 2.24 14.91 4.07
N PRO A 254 1.06 14.35 4.33
CA PRO A 254 -0.22 15.05 4.12
C PRO A 254 -0.34 16.38 4.87
N GLY A 255 0.21 16.47 6.07
CA GLY A 255 0.19 17.70 6.86
C GLY A 255 0.79 18.93 6.16
N ARG A 256 1.66 18.74 5.18
CA ARG A 256 2.23 19.85 4.38
C ARG A 256 1.23 20.46 3.42
N TYR A 257 0.18 19.73 3.06
CA TYR A 257 -0.76 20.10 1.99
C TYR A 257 -2.14 20.48 2.51
N VAL A 258 -2.58 19.88 3.60
CA VAL A 258 -3.91 20.12 4.15
C VAL A 258 -4.02 21.41 4.99
N GLY A 259 -2.88 21.97 5.40
CA GLY A 259 -2.85 23.17 6.23
C GLY A 259 -3.19 22.92 7.70
N ILE A 260 -3.23 23.99 8.48
CA ILE A 260 -3.61 23.96 9.90
C ILE A 260 -5.10 24.36 9.99
N ALA A 261 -5.87 23.56 10.71
CA ALA A 261 -7.29 23.81 10.95
C ALA A 261 -7.55 25.04 11.80
#